data_7fd6f35465014b861a38967f43acdfa8
#
_entry.id   7fd6f35465014b861a38967f43acdfa8
#
_cell.length_a   1.000
_cell.length_b   1.000
_cell.length_c   1.000
_cell.angle_alpha   90.00
_cell.angle_beta   90.00
_cell.angle_gamma   90.00
#
_symmetry.space_group_name_H-M   'P 1'
#
loop_
_entity.id
_entity.type
_entity.pdbx_description
1 polymer ?
#
loop_
_entity_poly.entity_id
_entity_poly.type
_entity_poly.pdbx_seq_one_letter_code
_entity_poly.pdbx_strand_id
1 'polypeptide(L)'
;DEKVNKEWLNYYESKGCLCMTLDSRKNQFTKKLMPLIEIAAKEKRERDLKRGIKNRPVRTMITGIPNVGKSTLINSIVGKAMAKTGNKPGVTKGNQWIRINKSVELLDTPGILWPKFEDEHTGEMVAFIGSINDMIVDTTELASAFIEWCFKNDESLLKERYDIAENTVEEVLKEIAIKRSCLKKGNEYDYEKAAAILIQDF
;
A
#
# COMPACT_ATOMS: atom_id res chain seq x y z
N ASP A 1 10.34 -2.25 -9.48
CA ASP A 1 11.06 -2.78 -10.65
C ASP A 1 10.06 -2.99 -11.80
N GLU A 2 10.33 -2.38 -12.97
CA GLU A 2 9.45 -2.47 -14.15
C GLU A 2 9.33 -3.92 -14.68
N LYS A 3 10.39 -4.72 -14.56
CA LYS A 3 10.39 -6.12 -15.00
C LYS A 3 9.41 -6.94 -14.16
N VAL A 4 9.48 -6.81 -12.84
CA VAL A 4 8.58 -7.50 -11.90
C VAL A 4 7.13 -7.07 -12.12
N ASN A 5 6.89 -5.76 -12.30
CA ASN A 5 5.56 -5.25 -12.61
C ASN A 5 4.98 -5.86 -13.91
N LYS A 6 5.83 -6.04 -14.94
CA LYS A 6 5.42 -6.66 -16.20
C LYS A 6 5.08 -8.15 -16.03
N GLU A 7 5.85 -8.87 -15.21
CA GLU A 7 5.57 -10.27 -14.89
C GLU A 7 4.23 -10.43 -14.19
N TRP A 8 3.92 -9.57 -13.21
CA TRP A 8 2.62 -9.55 -12.55
C TRP A 8 1.46 -9.17 -13.48
N LEU A 9 1.64 -8.20 -14.37
CA LEU A 9 0.63 -7.88 -15.39
C LEU A 9 0.31 -9.10 -16.25
N ASN A 10 1.33 -9.74 -16.82
CA ASN A 10 1.17 -10.93 -17.65
C ASN A 10 0.47 -12.07 -16.89
N TYR A 11 0.83 -12.26 -15.61
CA TYR A 11 0.19 -13.27 -14.78
C TYR A 11 -1.32 -13.03 -14.62
N TYR A 12 -1.73 -11.81 -14.24
CA TYR A 12 -3.14 -11.51 -14.05
C TYR A 12 -3.92 -11.44 -15.36
N GLU A 13 -3.33 -10.96 -16.44
CA GLU A 13 -3.93 -11.01 -17.79
C GLU A 13 -4.19 -12.44 -18.24
N SER A 14 -3.26 -13.37 -17.96
CA SER A 14 -3.46 -14.80 -18.26
C SER A 14 -4.62 -15.43 -17.48
N LYS A 15 -5.01 -14.81 -16.35
CA LYS A 15 -6.20 -15.19 -15.56
C LYS A 15 -7.48 -14.48 -16.02
N GLY A 16 -7.44 -13.71 -17.11
CA GLY A 16 -8.59 -13.00 -17.67
C GLY A 16 -8.90 -11.66 -16.99
N CYS A 17 -7.98 -11.14 -16.16
CA CYS A 17 -8.12 -9.83 -15.56
C CYS A 17 -7.74 -8.73 -16.55
N LEU A 18 -8.42 -7.58 -16.47
CA LEU A 18 -7.96 -6.35 -17.12
C LEU A 18 -6.95 -5.67 -16.18
N CYS A 19 -5.73 -5.47 -16.66
CA CYS A 19 -4.63 -5.00 -15.82
C CYS A 19 -4.07 -3.67 -16.29
N MET A 20 -3.56 -2.88 -15.33
CA MET A 20 -2.76 -1.70 -15.61
C MET A 20 -1.84 -1.38 -14.43
N THR A 21 -0.67 -0.84 -14.70
CA THR A 21 0.17 -0.19 -13.69
C THR A 21 -0.27 1.26 -13.51
N LEU A 22 -0.26 1.74 -12.28
CA LEU A 22 -0.57 3.13 -11.97
C LEU A 22 0.27 3.62 -10.78
N ASP A 23 0.56 4.92 -10.79
CA ASP A 23 1.02 5.63 -9.60
C ASP A 23 -0.15 6.48 -9.07
N SER A 24 -0.69 6.10 -7.91
CA SER A 24 -1.85 6.77 -7.32
C SER A 24 -1.61 8.23 -6.93
N ARG A 25 -0.36 8.68 -6.88
CA ARG A 25 0.04 10.08 -6.64
C ARG A 25 -0.05 10.95 -7.89
N LYS A 26 -0.12 10.32 -9.08
CA LYS A 26 -0.18 11.01 -10.38
C LYS A 26 -1.58 10.88 -10.97
N ASN A 27 -2.30 11.97 -11.15
CA ASN A 27 -3.68 11.97 -11.66
C ASN A 27 -3.84 11.48 -13.11
N GLN A 28 -2.74 11.26 -13.84
CA GLN A 28 -2.77 10.89 -15.26
C GLN A 28 -3.39 9.50 -15.52
N PHE A 29 -3.34 8.59 -14.53
CA PHE A 29 -3.90 7.24 -14.67
C PHE A 29 -5.42 7.22 -14.82
N THR A 30 -6.13 8.23 -14.33
CA THR A 30 -7.60 8.32 -14.38
C THR A 30 -8.12 8.20 -15.81
N LYS A 31 -7.40 8.81 -16.78
CA LYS A 31 -7.71 8.72 -18.21
C LYS A 31 -7.66 7.29 -18.78
N LYS A 32 -6.81 6.43 -18.18
CA LYS A 32 -6.67 5.02 -18.58
C LYS A 32 -7.62 4.11 -17.80
N LEU A 33 -7.89 4.42 -16.53
CA LEU A 33 -8.72 3.62 -15.65
C LEU A 33 -10.20 3.64 -16.07
N MET A 34 -10.75 4.80 -16.43
CA MET A 34 -12.17 4.90 -16.80
C MET A 34 -12.54 4.02 -18.00
N PRO A 35 -11.79 3.99 -19.10
CA PRO A 35 -12.03 3.04 -20.19
C PRO A 35 -12.00 1.57 -19.76
N LEU A 36 -11.09 1.18 -18.86
CA LEU A 36 -11.01 -0.20 -18.35
C LEU A 36 -12.28 -0.57 -17.55
N ILE A 37 -12.78 0.34 -16.72
CA ILE A 37 -14.03 0.14 -15.99
C ILE A 37 -15.21 -0.03 -16.98
N GLU A 38 -15.26 0.75 -18.05
CA GLU A 38 -16.32 0.63 -19.07
C GLU A 38 -16.24 -0.71 -19.83
N ILE A 39 -15.03 -1.18 -20.16
CA ILE A 39 -14.83 -2.49 -20.79
C ILE A 39 -15.29 -3.60 -19.83
N ALA A 40 -14.86 -3.57 -18.56
CA ALA A 40 -15.26 -4.55 -17.56
C ALA A 40 -16.77 -4.55 -17.29
N ALA A 41 -17.43 -3.40 -17.41
CA ALA A 41 -18.85 -3.24 -17.15
C ALA A 41 -19.74 -3.50 -18.39
N LYS A 42 -19.18 -3.77 -19.57
CA LYS A 42 -19.92 -3.84 -20.83
C LYS A 42 -21.11 -4.79 -20.79
N GLU A 43 -20.90 -6.03 -20.38
CA GLU A 43 -21.98 -7.02 -20.31
C GLU A 43 -23.08 -6.63 -19.31
N LYS A 44 -22.71 -6.01 -18.20
CA LYS A 44 -23.67 -5.51 -17.21
C LYS A 44 -24.51 -4.38 -17.80
N ARG A 45 -23.89 -3.43 -18.50
CA ARG A 45 -24.61 -2.35 -19.18
C ARG A 45 -25.57 -2.85 -20.24
N GLU A 46 -25.17 -3.83 -21.05
CA GLU A 46 -26.02 -4.46 -22.06
C GLU A 46 -27.23 -5.15 -21.43
N ARG A 47 -27.03 -5.86 -20.32
CA ARG A 47 -28.13 -6.49 -19.55
C ARG A 47 -29.10 -5.46 -18.96
N ASP A 48 -28.57 -4.38 -18.40
CA ASP A 48 -29.38 -3.30 -17.84
C ASP A 48 -30.21 -2.60 -18.95
N LEU A 49 -29.61 -2.32 -20.09
CA LEU A 49 -30.31 -1.75 -21.26
C LEU A 49 -31.43 -2.66 -21.78
N LYS A 50 -31.21 -3.97 -21.89
CA LYS A 50 -32.25 -4.96 -22.28
C LYS A 50 -33.42 -4.97 -21.30
N ARG A 51 -33.19 -4.59 -20.02
CA ARG A 51 -34.23 -4.47 -18.98
C ARG A 51 -34.87 -3.08 -18.92
N GLY A 52 -34.54 -2.20 -19.87
CA GLY A 52 -35.04 -0.81 -19.89
C GLY A 52 -34.38 0.11 -18.85
N ILE A 53 -33.35 -0.35 -18.13
CA ILE A 53 -32.63 0.44 -17.12
C ILE A 53 -31.60 1.30 -17.82
N LYS A 54 -31.88 2.61 -17.92
CA LYS A 54 -30.99 3.59 -18.52
C LYS A 54 -30.23 4.34 -17.41
N ASN A 55 -28.98 4.71 -17.69
CA ASN A 55 -28.17 5.60 -16.84
C ASN A 55 -27.90 5.09 -15.40
N ARG A 56 -27.92 3.78 -15.18
CA ARG A 56 -27.52 3.21 -13.91
C ARG A 56 -26.00 3.31 -13.75
N PRO A 57 -25.47 3.90 -12.67
CA PRO A 57 -24.03 3.94 -12.45
C PRO A 57 -23.47 2.53 -12.27
N VAL A 58 -22.27 2.30 -12.78
CA VAL A 58 -21.50 1.10 -12.51
C VAL A 58 -20.99 1.18 -11.07
N ARG A 59 -21.33 0.16 -10.29
CA ARG A 59 -20.81 0.02 -8.92
C ARG A 59 -19.52 -0.78 -8.96
N THR A 60 -18.46 -0.16 -8.54
CA THR A 60 -17.12 -0.75 -8.40
C THR A 60 -16.74 -0.81 -6.91
N MET A 61 -15.88 -1.73 -6.55
CA MET A 61 -15.35 -1.87 -5.19
C MET A 61 -13.82 -1.86 -5.25
N ILE A 62 -13.18 -1.16 -4.33
CA ILE A 62 -11.73 -1.24 -4.13
C ILE A 62 -11.46 -2.16 -2.96
N THR A 63 -10.65 -3.20 -3.21
CA THR A 63 -10.19 -4.14 -2.19
C THR A 63 -8.67 -4.18 -2.14
N GLY A 64 -8.12 -4.64 -1.04
CA GLY A 64 -6.69 -4.87 -0.84
C GLY A 64 -6.32 -4.80 0.63
N ILE A 65 -5.09 -5.19 0.93
CA ILE A 65 -4.55 -5.17 2.27
C ILE A 65 -4.47 -3.73 2.82
N PRO A 66 -4.35 -3.53 4.14
CA PRO A 66 -4.18 -2.20 4.71
C PRO A 66 -2.95 -1.48 4.14
N ASN A 67 -2.93 -0.16 4.21
CA ASN A 67 -1.80 0.73 3.91
C ASN A 67 -1.21 0.68 2.46
N VAL A 68 -1.82 0.01 1.51
CA VAL A 68 -1.36 -0.07 0.10
C VAL A 68 -1.82 1.09 -0.78
N GLY A 69 -2.38 2.14 -0.19
CA GLY A 69 -2.76 3.36 -0.92
C GLY A 69 -4.16 3.35 -1.54
N LYS A 70 -5.10 2.47 -1.12
CA LYS A 70 -6.50 2.45 -1.61
C LYS A 70 -7.17 3.81 -1.52
N SER A 71 -7.15 4.43 -0.33
CA SER A 71 -7.77 5.75 -0.11
C SER A 71 -7.06 6.86 -0.88
N THR A 72 -5.74 6.76 -1.07
CA THR A 72 -4.96 7.67 -1.92
C THR A 72 -5.42 7.56 -3.38
N LEU A 73 -5.59 6.35 -3.88
CA LEU A 73 -6.10 6.09 -5.22
C LEU A 73 -7.51 6.70 -5.41
N ILE A 74 -8.40 6.49 -4.44
CA ILE A 74 -9.76 7.06 -4.46
C ILE A 74 -9.72 8.59 -4.54
N ASN A 75 -8.94 9.23 -3.67
CA ASN A 75 -8.82 10.69 -3.64
C ASN A 75 -8.26 11.24 -4.95
N SER A 76 -7.30 10.54 -5.55
CA SER A 76 -6.76 10.90 -6.86
C SER A 76 -7.78 10.78 -8.00
N ILE A 77 -8.63 9.75 -7.96
CA ILE A 77 -9.71 9.57 -8.95
C ILE A 77 -10.77 10.66 -8.83
N VAL A 78 -11.14 11.00 -7.60
CA VAL A 78 -12.19 12.01 -7.33
C VAL A 78 -11.67 13.44 -7.48
N GLY A 79 -10.35 13.64 -7.41
CA GLY A 79 -9.71 14.95 -7.47
C GLY A 79 -9.89 15.80 -6.21
N LYS A 80 -10.33 15.19 -5.10
CA LYS A 80 -10.49 15.85 -3.80
C LYS A 80 -10.43 14.83 -2.66
N ALA A 81 -10.16 15.30 -1.45
CA ALA A 81 -10.09 14.44 -0.26
C ALA A 81 -11.50 13.98 0.17
N MET A 82 -11.95 12.85 -0.36
CA MET A 82 -13.23 12.22 -0.01
C MET A 82 -13.04 11.02 0.93
N ALA A 83 -11.94 10.28 0.77
CA ALA A 83 -11.58 9.18 1.63
C ALA A 83 -10.50 9.62 2.64
N LYS A 84 -10.59 9.11 3.87
CA LYS A 84 -9.55 9.36 4.88
C LYS A 84 -8.27 8.62 4.49
N THR A 85 -7.16 9.34 4.50
CA THR A 85 -5.83 8.78 4.23
C THR A 85 -4.97 8.82 5.48
N GLY A 86 -4.05 7.89 5.63
CA GLY A 86 -3.07 7.83 6.71
C GLY A 86 -2.18 6.61 6.57
N ASN A 87 -0.97 6.68 7.11
CA ASN A 87 0.02 5.60 7.04
C ASN A 87 -0.17 4.56 8.15
N LYS A 88 -1.42 4.36 8.62
CA LYS A 88 -1.72 3.37 9.68
C LYS A 88 -2.85 2.46 9.26
N PRO A 89 -2.79 1.18 9.62
CA PRO A 89 -3.91 0.25 9.43
C PRO A 89 -5.18 0.76 10.13
N GLY A 90 -6.35 0.52 9.53
CA GLY A 90 -7.64 0.88 10.12
C GLY A 90 -8.07 2.35 10.00
N VAL A 91 -7.43 3.14 9.13
CA VAL A 91 -7.85 4.52 8.82
C VAL A 91 -9.26 4.55 8.23
N THR A 92 -9.56 3.62 7.32
CA THR A 92 -10.91 3.40 6.80
C THR A 92 -11.65 2.44 7.73
N LYS A 93 -12.59 2.95 8.53
CA LYS A 93 -13.30 2.18 9.58
C LYS A 93 -14.55 1.44 9.09
N GLY A 94 -15.05 1.76 7.91
CA GLY A 94 -16.27 1.16 7.36
C GLY A 94 -16.42 1.40 5.88
N ASN A 95 -17.34 0.70 5.26
CA ASN A 95 -17.64 0.83 3.84
C ASN A 95 -18.28 2.19 3.55
N GLN A 96 -17.77 2.89 2.55
CA GLN A 96 -18.28 4.18 2.13
C GLN A 96 -18.49 4.21 0.61
N TRP A 97 -19.72 4.58 0.16
CA TRP A 97 -19.98 4.84 -1.24
C TRP A 97 -19.51 6.24 -1.64
N ILE A 98 -18.71 6.30 -2.67
CA ILE A 98 -18.16 7.54 -3.21
C ILE A 98 -18.57 7.64 -4.68
N ARG A 99 -19.27 8.73 -5.05
CA ARG A 99 -19.64 8.97 -6.43
C ARG A 99 -18.50 9.65 -7.18
N ILE A 100 -17.91 8.93 -8.14
CA ILE A 100 -16.82 9.47 -8.96
C ILE A 100 -17.39 10.42 -10.02
N ASN A 101 -18.39 9.94 -10.75
CA ASN A 101 -19.10 10.71 -11.77
C ASN A 101 -20.54 10.19 -11.95
N LYS A 102 -21.24 10.62 -13.00
CA LYS A 102 -22.61 10.15 -13.28
C LYS A 102 -22.69 8.65 -13.63
N SER A 103 -21.57 8.07 -14.10
CA SER A 103 -21.51 6.69 -14.63
C SER A 103 -20.87 5.68 -13.68
N VAL A 104 -20.14 6.12 -12.64
CA VAL A 104 -19.36 5.23 -11.76
C VAL A 104 -19.52 5.67 -10.30
N GLU A 105 -19.92 4.70 -9.47
CA GLU A 105 -19.89 4.77 -8.01
C GLU A 105 -18.86 3.76 -7.49
N LEU A 106 -18.13 4.14 -6.46
CA LEU A 106 -17.04 3.36 -5.89
C LEU A 106 -17.31 3.10 -4.41
N LEU A 107 -17.16 1.84 -4.00
CA LEU A 107 -17.18 1.43 -2.62
C LEU A 107 -15.75 1.37 -2.09
N ASP A 108 -15.42 2.29 -1.17
CA ASP A 108 -14.21 2.20 -0.37
C ASP A 108 -14.43 1.18 0.74
N THR A 109 -13.50 0.24 0.88
CA THR A 109 -13.54 -0.79 1.92
C THR A 109 -12.31 -0.70 2.82
N PRO A 110 -12.46 -1.04 4.12
CA PRO A 110 -11.32 -1.24 4.99
C PRO A 110 -10.33 -2.23 4.37
N GLY A 111 -9.04 -2.06 4.68
CA GLY A 111 -8.04 -3.06 4.32
C GLY A 111 -8.32 -4.37 5.05
N ILE A 112 -8.22 -5.48 4.34
CA ILE A 112 -8.47 -6.82 4.87
C ILE A 112 -7.18 -7.61 4.78
N LEU A 113 -6.78 -8.20 5.90
CA LEU A 113 -5.70 -9.17 6.00
C LEU A 113 -6.28 -10.57 6.22
N TRP A 114 -5.51 -11.58 5.89
CA TRP A 114 -5.82 -12.96 6.27
C TRP A 114 -5.81 -13.10 7.80
N PRO A 115 -6.69 -13.93 8.38
CA PRO A 115 -6.69 -14.19 9.81
C PRO A 115 -5.38 -14.84 10.31
N LYS A 116 -4.71 -15.55 9.44
CA LYS A 116 -3.43 -16.21 9.69
C LYS A 116 -2.62 -16.25 8.39
N PHE A 117 -1.34 -15.94 8.47
CA PHE A 117 -0.40 -16.15 7.36
C PHE A 117 0.01 -17.62 7.29
N GLU A 118 0.15 -18.14 6.09
CA GLU A 118 0.56 -19.55 5.87
C GLU A 118 2.04 -19.74 6.21
N ASP A 119 2.85 -18.69 6.06
CA ASP A 119 4.27 -18.68 6.39
C ASP A 119 4.68 -17.36 7.08
N GLU A 120 5.73 -17.41 7.90
CA GLU A 120 6.27 -16.25 8.62
C GLU A 120 6.81 -15.19 7.67
N HIS A 121 7.45 -15.60 6.57
CA HIS A 121 8.04 -14.67 5.61
C HIS A 121 6.99 -13.75 4.98
N THR A 122 5.84 -14.28 4.58
CA THR A 122 4.71 -13.46 4.09
C THR A 122 4.22 -12.49 5.18
N GLY A 123 4.17 -12.94 6.43
CA GLY A 123 3.81 -12.10 7.57
C GLY A 123 4.78 -10.93 7.75
N GLU A 124 6.08 -11.18 7.70
CA GLU A 124 7.13 -10.15 7.78
C GLU A 124 7.03 -9.14 6.64
N MET A 125 6.91 -9.61 5.38
CA MET A 125 6.78 -8.73 4.22
C MET A 125 5.57 -7.79 4.34
N VAL A 126 4.45 -8.31 4.81
CA VAL A 126 3.22 -7.53 5.03
C VAL A 126 3.38 -6.55 6.20
N ALA A 127 4.18 -6.91 7.22
CA ALA A 127 4.52 -6.02 8.32
C ALA A 127 5.45 -4.89 7.88
N PHE A 128 6.48 -5.17 7.06
CA PHE A 128 7.42 -4.15 6.56
C PHE A 128 6.71 -3.03 5.79
N ILE A 129 5.68 -3.34 5.02
CA ILE A 129 4.88 -2.31 4.31
C ILE A 129 3.81 -1.66 5.19
N GLY A 130 3.88 -1.84 6.51
CA GLY A 130 2.97 -1.21 7.47
C GLY A 130 1.51 -1.67 7.37
N SER A 131 1.25 -2.85 6.80
CA SER A 131 -0.12 -3.38 6.65
C SER A 131 -0.66 -4.04 7.92
N ILE A 132 0.21 -4.40 8.87
CA ILE A 132 -0.15 -4.93 10.20
C ILE A 132 -0.22 -3.79 11.21
N ASN A 133 -1.09 -3.90 12.18
CA ASN A 133 -1.25 -2.88 13.22
C ASN A 133 -0.02 -2.85 14.15
N ASP A 134 0.58 -1.68 14.31
CA ASP A 134 1.75 -1.41 15.18
C ASP A 134 1.55 -1.86 16.65
N MET A 135 0.29 -2.01 17.10
CA MET A 135 0.00 -2.51 18.45
C MET A 135 0.23 -4.02 18.63
N ILE A 136 0.45 -4.75 17.53
CA ILE A 136 0.57 -6.22 17.53
C ILE A 136 2.02 -6.63 17.30
N VAL A 137 2.84 -5.77 16.71
CA VAL A 137 4.22 -6.06 16.32
C VAL A 137 5.17 -5.15 17.09
N ASP A 138 6.19 -5.73 17.71
CA ASP A 138 7.29 -4.93 18.28
C ASP A 138 8.06 -4.26 17.15
N THR A 139 8.06 -2.92 17.16
CA THR A 139 8.68 -2.13 16.09
C THR A 139 10.19 -2.34 16.04
N THR A 140 10.83 -2.63 17.16
CA THR A 140 12.29 -2.85 17.23
C THR A 140 12.64 -4.21 16.63
N GLU A 141 11.86 -5.23 16.96
CA GLU A 141 12.01 -6.57 16.36
C GLU A 141 11.76 -6.51 14.85
N LEU A 142 10.71 -5.81 14.42
CA LEU A 142 10.41 -5.63 12.99
C LEU A 142 11.52 -4.91 12.25
N ALA A 143 12.08 -3.84 12.83
CA ALA A 143 13.21 -3.12 12.24
C ALA A 143 14.47 -3.98 12.15
N SER A 144 14.72 -4.82 13.15
CA SER A 144 15.83 -5.76 13.14
C SER A 144 15.68 -6.79 12.01
N ALA A 145 14.51 -7.40 11.90
CA ALA A 145 14.20 -8.33 10.82
C ALA A 145 14.29 -7.67 9.42
N PHE A 146 13.87 -6.40 9.31
CA PHE A 146 13.99 -5.66 8.06
C PHE A 146 15.45 -5.38 7.68
N ILE A 147 16.31 -5.01 8.63
CA ILE A 147 17.76 -4.81 8.39
C ILE A 147 18.40 -6.12 7.95
N GLU A 148 18.11 -7.24 8.62
CA GLU A 148 18.59 -8.56 8.23
C GLU A 148 18.12 -8.95 6.83
N TRP A 149 16.87 -8.66 6.51
CA TRP A 149 16.34 -8.85 5.16
C TRP A 149 17.10 -8.02 4.13
N CYS A 150 17.41 -6.75 4.41
CA CYS A 150 18.21 -5.90 3.54
C CYS A 150 19.59 -6.48 3.31
N PHE A 151 20.30 -6.90 4.34
CA PHE A 151 21.63 -7.51 4.20
C PHE A 151 21.61 -8.76 3.31
N LYS A 152 20.54 -9.54 3.38
CA LYS A 152 20.39 -10.77 2.61
C LYS A 152 19.96 -10.54 1.16
N ASN A 153 19.17 -9.51 0.88
CA ASN A 153 18.50 -9.36 -0.40
C ASN A 153 18.92 -8.10 -1.16
N ASP A 154 19.11 -6.97 -0.48
CA ASP A 154 19.47 -5.70 -1.12
C ASP A 154 20.04 -4.69 -0.10
N GLU A 155 21.34 -4.75 0.13
CA GLU A 155 22.05 -3.81 1.00
C GLU A 155 22.00 -2.36 0.49
N SER A 156 21.72 -2.15 -0.80
CA SER A 156 21.73 -0.81 -1.38
C SER A 156 20.63 0.08 -0.79
N LEU A 157 19.52 -0.50 -0.33
CA LEU A 157 18.42 0.24 0.29
C LEU A 157 18.86 1.04 1.51
N LEU A 158 19.66 0.44 2.41
CA LEU A 158 20.18 1.12 3.60
C LEU A 158 21.26 2.14 3.24
N LYS A 159 22.15 1.80 2.29
CA LYS A 159 23.21 2.68 1.80
C LYS A 159 22.65 3.93 1.13
N GLU A 160 21.69 3.77 0.21
CA GLU A 160 21.11 4.89 -0.53
C GLU A 160 20.30 5.82 0.38
N ARG A 161 19.58 5.26 1.36
CA ARG A 161 18.69 6.05 2.23
C ARG A 161 19.41 6.72 3.38
N TYR A 162 20.37 6.04 4.00
CA TYR A 162 21.00 6.47 5.24
C TYR A 162 22.51 6.66 5.13
N ASP A 163 23.12 6.32 3.99
CA ASP A 163 24.59 6.33 3.82
C ASP A 163 25.27 5.51 4.93
N ILE A 164 24.79 4.27 5.12
CA ILE A 164 25.25 3.33 6.14
C ILE A 164 26.06 2.22 5.46
N ALA A 165 27.21 1.88 6.02
CA ALA A 165 28.09 0.82 5.55
C ALA A 165 28.29 -0.30 6.60
N GLU A 166 27.61 -0.19 7.75
CA GLU A 166 27.68 -1.13 8.85
C GLU A 166 27.02 -2.47 8.47
N ASN A 167 27.51 -3.53 9.10
CA ASN A 167 27.12 -4.90 8.78
C ASN A 167 26.37 -5.61 9.93
N THR A 168 26.04 -4.89 11.00
CA THR A 168 25.26 -5.43 12.11
C THR A 168 23.99 -4.61 12.34
N VAL A 169 22.94 -5.27 12.78
CA VAL A 169 21.64 -4.62 13.08
C VAL A 169 21.80 -3.50 14.10
N GLU A 170 22.58 -3.74 15.16
CA GLU A 170 22.79 -2.78 16.23
C GLU A 170 23.49 -1.51 15.74
N GLU A 171 24.54 -1.66 14.92
CA GLU A 171 25.28 -0.55 14.34
C GLU A 171 24.40 0.27 13.37
N VAL A 172 23.61 -0.39 12.55
CA VAL A 172 22.66 0.29 11.64
C VAL A 172 21.63 1.10 12.42
N LEU A 173 21.01 0.54 13.46
CA LEU A 173 20.05 1.27 14.28
C LEU A 173 20.72 2.44 15.03
N LYS A 174 21.96 2.27 15.48
CA LYS A 174 22.74 3.33 16.10
C LYS A 174 23.04 4.47 15.15
N GLU A 175 23.48 4.16 13.92
CA GLU A 175 23.74 5.17 12.89
C GLU A 175 22.46 5.93 12.50
N ILE A 176 21.32 5.23 12.37
CA ILE A 176 20.03 5.88 12.15
C ILE A 176 19.70 6.81 13.33
N ALA A 177 19.91 6.37 14.59
CA ALA A 177 19.66 7.19 15.76
C ALA A 177 20.52 8.46 15.76
N ILE A 178 21.79 8.35 15.38
CA ILE A 178 22.71 9.50 15.26
C ILE A 178 22.22 10.44 14.15
N LYS A 179 22.03 9.95 12.93
CA LYS A 179 21.68 10.74 11.74
C LYS A 179 20.30 11.40 11.85
N ARG A 180 19.37 10.79 12.57
CA ARG A 180 18.00 11.30 12.79
C ARG A 180 17.84 12.00 14.17
N SER A 181 18.92 12.15 14.92
CA SER A 181 18.90 12.79 16.27
C SER A 181 17.88 12.16 17.21
N CYS A 182 17.83 10.82 17.23
CA CYS A 182 16.95 10.07 18.11
C CYS A 182 17.60 9.93 19.48
N LEU A 183 17.27 10.83 20.42
CA LEU A 183 17.82 10.85 21.77
C LEU A 183 16.70 10.76 22.81
N LYS A 184 16.95 9.98 23.86
CA LYS A 184 16.19 9.95 25.13
C LYS A 184 16.69 11.01 26.10
N LYS A 185 15.98 11.20 27.21
CA LYS A 185 16.45 12.04 28.32
C LYS A 185 17.77 11.45 28.85
N GLY A 186 18.81 12.26 28.96
CA GLY A 186 20.15 11.82 29.37
C GLY A 186 21.15 11.62 28.23
N ASN A 187 20.79 12.01 26.99
CA ASN A 187 21.65 11.92 25.82
C ASN A 187 21.93 10.46 25.33
N GLU A 188 21.12 9.51 25.78
CA GLU A 188 21.17 8.13 25.28
C GLU A 188 20.44 7.99 23.94
N TYR A 189 20.90 7.07 23.09
CA TYR A 189 20.24 6.82 21.80
C TYR A 189 18.87 6.15 21.99
N ASP A 190 17.88 6.66 21.28
CA ASP A 190 16.52 6.14 21.26
C ASP A 190 16.35 5.16 20.09
N TYR A 191 16.68 3.90 20.32
CA TYR A 191 16.60 2.85 19.31
C TYR A 191 15.15 2.55 18.88
N GLU A 192 14.17 2.68 19.79
CA GLU A 192 12.76 2.51 19.45
C GLU A 192 12.29 3.55 18.43
N LYS A 193 12.70 4.81 18.66
CA LYS A 193 12.43 5.90 17.72
C LYS A 193 13.16 5.72 16.40
N ALA A 194 14.42 5.25 16.42
CA ALA A 194 15.19 4.95 15.22
C ALA A 194 14.54 3.82 14.40
N ALA A 195 14.10 2.74 15.05
CA ALA A 195 13.37 1.64 14.46
C ALA A 195 12.06 2.09 13.81
N ALA A 196 11.28 2.93 14.51
CA ALA A 196 10.04 3.47 13.97
C ALA A 196 10.27 4.34 12.72
N ILE A 197 11.36 5.14 12.71
CA ILE A 197 11.74 5.94 11.54
C ILE A 197 12.13 5.03 10.37
N LEU A 198 12.93 3.99 10.63
CA LEU A 198 13.34 3.03 9.60
C LEU A 198 12.13 2.41 8.90
N ILE A 199 11.19 1.86 9.68
CA ILE A 199 9.98 1.21 9.12
C ILE A 199 9.04 2.21 8.42
N GLN A 200 9.02 3.48 8.81
CA GLN A 200 8.22 4.51 8.14
C GLN A 200 8.83 5.02 6.84
N ASP A 201 10.14 4.93 6.70
CA ASP A 201 10.87 5.42 5.52
C ASP A 201 10.78 4.44 4.33
N PHE A 202 10.41 3.18 4.58
CA PHE A 202 10.23 2.10 3.60
C PHE A 202 8.77 1.67 3.48
#